data_ce4124b56cc08813265e556acf38124b
#
_entry.id   ce4124b56cc08813265e556acf38124b
#
_cell.length_a   1.000
_cell.length_b   1.000
_cell.length_c   1.000
_cell.angle_alpha   90.00
_cell.angle_beta   90.00
_cell.angle_gamma   90.00
#
_symmetry.space_group_name_H-M   'P 1'
#
loop_
_entity.id
_entity.type
_entity.pdbx_description
1 polymer ?
#
loop_
_entity_poly.entity_id
_entity_poly.type
_entity_poly.pdbx_seq_one_letter_code
_entity_poly.pdbx_strand_id
1 'polypeptide(L)'
;MSIIVALDAKSQYDALTIAEQLDPALCRVKVGKELFTHEGPSVVKALHDKGFEVFLDLKFHDIPNTTAQAVCAAADLGVWMVNVHASGGRKMMETCVQRLKAGNYSTQLIAVTVLTSMGREDLKDLGLDIEPFEQVKRLAKLTQESGLDGVVCSAQEAKMLRETLGQDFALVTPGIRPVGFNADDQKRIVTPKQA
;
A
#
# COMPACT_ATOMS: atom_id res chain seq x y z
N MET A 1 -1.31 11.38 12.20
CA MET A 1 -0.33 10.93 11.19
C MET A 1 0.28 9.64 11.73
N SER A 2 0.34 8.58 10.93
CA SER A 2 0.93 7.30 11.32
C SER A 2 2.18 7.04 10.50
N ILE A 3 3.25 6.61 11.14
CA ILE A 3 4.48 6.17 10.46
C ILE A 3 4.36 4.70 10.15
N ILE A 4 4.72 4.29 8.93
CA ILE A 4 4.83 2.91 8.50
C ILE A 4 6.28 2.66 8.09
N VAL A 5 6.98 1.79 8.81
CA VAL A 5 8.37 1.43 8.52
C VAL A 5 8.38 0.25 7.53
N ALA A 6 9.01 0.44 6.39
CA ALA A 6 9.18 -0.64 5.41
C ALA A 6 10.28 -1.60 5.87
N LEU A 7 9.93 -2.87 6.06
CA LEU A 7 10.89 -3.92 6.38
C LEU A 7 11.39 -4.54 5.07
N ASP A 8 12.26 -3.82 4.36
CA ASP A 8 12.85 -4.26 3.10
C ASP A 8 14.07 -5.14 3.41
N ALA A 9 13.80 -6.35 3.90
CA ALA A 9 14.76 -7.35 4.35
C ALA A 9 14.63 -8.64 3.52
N LYS A 10 15.71 -9.44 3.45
CA LYS A 10 15.74 -10.69 2.69
C LYS A 10 15.33 -11.91 3.52
N SER A 11 15.29 -11.78 4.85
CA SER A 11 14.94 -12.85 5.77
C SER A 11 14.07 -12.35 6.92
N GLN A 12 13.34 -13.27 7.55
CA GLN A 12 12.60 -12.99 8.77
C GLN A 12 13.54 -12.52 9.89
N TYR A 13 14.73 -13.11 9.99
CA TYR A 13 15.73 -12.71 11.00
C TYR A 13 16.12 -11.23 10.86
N ASP A 14 16.45 -10.79 9.64
CA ASP A 14 16.82 -9.39 9.39
C ASP A 14 15.63 -8.45 9.64
N ALA A 15 14.44 -8.85 9.22
CA ALA A 15 13.22 -8.07 9.46
C ALA A 15 12.93 -7.89 10.96
N LEU A 16 13.08 -8.95 11.75
CA LEU A 16 12.88 -8.89 13.19
C LEU A 16 13.99 -8.08 13.90
N THR A 17 15.23 -8.15 13.43
CA THR A 17 16.33 -7.32 13.92
C THR A 17 16.04 -5.82 13.73
N ILE A 18 15.46 -5.43 12.61
CA ILE A 18 15.00 -4.05 12.38
C ILE A 18 13.83 -3.73 13.32
N ALA A 19 12.85 -4.62 13.42
CA ALA A 19 11.65 -4.43 14.24
C ALA A 19 12.00 -4.27 15.75
N GLU A 20 13.02 -4.92 16.24
CA GLU A 20 13.50 -4.79 17.64
C GLU A 20 14.01 -3.39 17.99
N GLN A 21 14.33 -2.57 16.99
CA GLN A 21 14.75 -1.17 17.18
C GLN A 21 13.58 -0.19 17.13
N LEU A 22 12.35 -0.68 16.92
CA LEU A 22 11.15 0.12 16.75
C LEU A 22 10.20 -0.07 17.93
N ASP A 23 9.38 0.95 18.17
CA ASP A 23 8.30 0.90 19.16
C ASP A 23 6.95 0.70 18.45
N PRO A 24 6.24 -0.42 18.69
CA PRO A 24 4.94 -0.69 18.09
C PRO A 24 3.85 0.32 18.49
N ALA A 25 4.03 1.07 19.58
CA ALA A 25 3.15 2.16 19.94
C ALA A 25 3.31 3.41 19.06
N LEU A 26 4.46 3.58 18.41
CA LEU A 26 4.81 4.76 17.62
C LEU A 26 4.71 4.54 16.11
N CYS A 27 4.83 3.30 15.64
CA CYS A 27 4.81 3.00 14.22
C CYS A 27 4.18 1.64 13.91
N ARG A 28 3.77 1.49 12.65
CA ARG A 28 3.40 0.23 12.01
C ARG A 28 4.55 -0.27 11.16
N VAL A 29 4.49 -1.52 10.73
CA VAL A 29 5.49 -2.10 9.84
C VAL A 29 4.85 -2.58 8.53
N LYS A 30 5.61 -2.51 7.43
CA LYS A 30 5.20 -2.99 6.11
C LYS A 30 6.05 -4.20 5.71
N VAL A 31 5.37 -5.29 5.37
CA VAL A 31 5.97 -6.48 4.75
C VAL A 31 5.69 -6.42 3.24
N GLY A 32 6.75 -6.32 2.45
CA GLY A 32 6.68 -6.28 0.99
C GLY A 32 6.72 -7.66 0.34
N LYS A 33 6.61 -7.68 -1.01
CA LYS A 33 6.58 -8.90 -1.82
C LYS A 33 7.80 -9.79 -1.61
N GLU A 34 9.01 -9.22 -1.60
CA GLU A 34 10.26 -10.00 -1.48
C GLU A 34 10.27 -10.79 -0.18
N LEU A 35 10.16 -10.10 0.94
CA LEU A 35 10.17 -10.72 2.26
C LEU A 35 9.05 -11.75 2.43
N PHE A 36 7.82 -11.43 1.99
CA PHE A 36 6.71 -12.36 2.08
C PHE A 36 6.86 -13.58 1.16
N THR A 37 7.49 -13.41 0.00
CA THR A 37 7.74 -14.54 -0.92
C THR A 37 8.79 -15.51 -0.35
N HIS A 38 9.78 -15.00 0.37
CA HIS A 38 10.79 -15.84 1.04
C HIS A 38 10.23 -16.54 2.27
N GLU A 39 9.50 -15.82 3.12
CA GLU A 39 9.19 -16.27 4.48
C GLU A 39 7.71 -16.69 4.67
N GLY A 40 6.84 -16.33 3.75
CA GLY A 40 5.43 -16.62 3.84
C GLY A 40 4.75 -15.96 5.05
N PRO A 41 3.63 -16.55 5.54
CA PRO A 41 2.85 -15.99 6.66
C PRO A 41 3.60 -15.94 8.01
N SER A 42 4.68 -16.71 8.16
CA SER A 42 5.43 -16.78 9.43
C SER A 42 5.98 -15.42 9.87
N VAL A 43 6.45 -14.60 8.92
CA VAL A 43 6.97 -13.26 9.23
C VAL A 43 5.89 -12.32 9.75
N VAL A 44 4.66 -12.41 9.23
CA VAL A 44 3.52 -11.60 9.70
C VAL A 44 3.20 -11.98 11.15
N LYS A 45 3.11 -13.29 11.43
CA LYS A 45 2.85 -13.79 12.78
C LYS A 45 3.94 -13.33 13.77
N ALA A 46 5.22 -13.46 13.40
CA ALA A 46 6.33 -13.07 14.26
C ALA A 46 6.33 -11.55 14.59
N LEU A 47 5.86 -10.70 13.65
CA LEU A 47 5.69 -9.27 13.86
C LEU A 47 4.48 -8.96 14.77
N HIS A 48 3.36 -9.68 14.62
CA HIS A 48 2.22 -9.59 15.53
C HIS A 48 2.61 -10.02 16.97
N ASP A 49 3.39 -11.08 17.14
CA ASP A 49 3.88 -11.54 18.43
C ASP A 49 4.77 -10.46 19.14
N LYS A 50 5.36 -9.53 18.37
CA LYS A 50 6.07 -8.33 18.87
C LYS A 50 5.16 -7.10 19.06
N GLY A 51 3.85 -7.21 18.81
CA GLY A 51 2.86 -6.16 19.01
C GLY A 51 2.68 -5.19 17.84
N PHE A 52 3.29 -5.44 16.68
CA PHE A 52 3.13 -4.58 15.52
C PHE A 52 1.84 -4.83 14.75
N GLU A 53 1.17 -3.76 14.34
CA GLU A 53 0.19 -3.79 13.27
C GLU A 53 0.93 -3.86 11.91
N VAL A 54 0.55 -4.83 11.05
CA VAL A 54 1.25 -5.11 9.78
C VAL A 54 0.44 -4.60 8.58
N PHE A 55 1.09 -3.83 7.73
CA PHE A 55 0.64 -3.58 6.36
C PHE A 55 1.26 -4.62 5.42
N LEU A 56 0.45 -5.50 4.84
CA LEU A 56 0.90 -6.51 3.87
C LEU A 56 0.81 -5.92 2.45
N ASP A 57 1.97 -5.51 1.91
CA ASP A 57 2.10 -4.76 0.65
C ASP A 57 2.39 -5.69 -0.53
N LEU A 58 1.42 -6.53 -0.91
CA LEU A 58 1.55 -7.50 -2.00
C LEU A 58 1.01 -7.00 -3.35
N LYS A 59 0.24 -5.91 -3.34
CA LYS A 59 -0.30 -5.27 -4.56
C LYS A 59 -1.05 -6.28 -5.43
N PHE A 60 -2.04 -6.97 -4.86
CA PHE A 60 -2.83 -7.97 -5.57
C PHE A 60 -3.49 -7.40 -6.83
N HIS A 61 -3.40 -8.15 -7.92
CA HIS A 61 -3.94 -7.76 -9.20
C HIS A 61 -4.25 -9.01 -10.04
N ASP A 62 -5.52 -9.37 -10.11
CA ASP A 62 -6.01 -10.54 -10.85
C ASP A 62 -7.51 -10.33 -11.14
N ILE A 63 -8.18 -11.32 -11.73
CA ILE A 63 -9.63 -11.31 -11.90
C ILE A 63 -10.34 -11.17 -10.53
N PRO A 64 -11.56 -10.59 -10.50
CA PRO A 64 -12.21 -10.15 -9.26
C PRO A 64 -12.27 -11.20 -8.16
N ASN A 65 -12.68 -12.43 -8.47
CA ASN A 65 -12.82 -13.47 -7.46
C ASN A 65 -11.47 -13.91 -6.88
N THR A 66 -10.44 -14.08 -7.72
CA THR A 66 -9.09 -14.48 -7.30
C THR A 66 -8.47 -13.42 -6.39
N THR A 67 -8.57 -12.13 -6.78
CA THR A 67 -8.07 -11.03 -5.96
C THR A 67 -8.80 -10.94 -4.63
N ALA A 68 -10.12 -11.09 -4.62
CA ALA A 68 -10.91 -11.04 -3.38
C ALA A 68 -10.56 -12.20 -2.42
N GLN A 69 -10.29 -13.39 -2.95
CA GLN A 69 -9.85 -14.53 -2.15
C GLN A 69 -8.45 -14.29 -1.54
N ALA A 70 -7.52 -13.74 -2.31
CA ALA A 70 -6.19 -13.39 -1.83
C ALA A 70 -6.23 -12.29 -0.74
N VAL A 71 -7.10 -11.30 -0.91
CA VAL A 71 -7.34 -10.25 0.10
C VAL A 71 -7.93 -10.84 1.38
N CYS A 72 -8.89 -11.75 1.29
CA CYS A 72 -9.43 -12.44 2.48
C CYS A 72 -8.37 -13.32 3.16
N ALA A 73 -7.56 -14.06 2.40
CA ALA A 73 -6.48 -14.85 2.96
C ALA A 73 -5.43 -13.98 3.69
N ALA A 74 -5.16 -12.78 3.18
CA ALA A 74 -4.33 -11.79 3.89
C ALA A 74 -5.02 -11.30 5.18
N ALA A 75 -6.32 -11.03 5.13
CA ALA A 75 -7.10 -10.63 6.30
C ALA A 75 -7.17 -11.73 7.38
N ASP A 76 -7.23 -13.01 6.99
CA ASP A 76 -7.15 -14.16 7.91
C ASP A 76 -5.85 -14.21 8.72
N LEU A 77 -4.76 -13.61 8.19
CA LEU A 77 -3.50 -13.44 8.92
C LEU A 77 -3.58 -12.35 10.00
N GLY A 78 -4.69 -11.60 10.09
CA GLY A 78 -4.87 -10.53 11.05
C GLY A 78 -4.16 -9.22 10.67
N VAL A 79 -3.77 -9.02 9.40
CA VAL A 79 -3.07 -7.80 8.99
C VAL A 79 -3.98 -6.56 9.14
N TRP A 80 -3.38 -5.47 9.59
CA TRP A 80 -4.05 -4.18 9.70
C TRP A 80 -4.48 -3.62 8.35
N MET A 81 -3.61 -3.77 7.32
CA MET A 81 -3.86 -3.22 5.98
C MET A 81 -3.34 -4.16 4.89
N VAL A 82 -4.03 -4.17 3.75
CA VAL A 82 -3.62 -4.88 2.53
C VAL A 82 -3.91 -4.00 1.31
N ASN A 83 -3.23 -4.23 0.20
CA ASN A 83 -3.46 -3.45 -1.00
C ASN A 83 -3.69 -4.30 -2.27
N VAL A 84 -4.41 -3.68 -3.19
CA VAL A 84 -4.63 -4.14 -4.57
C VAL A 84 -4.13 -3.08 -5.54
N HIS A 85 -4.12 -3.34 -6.85
CA HIS A 85 -3.94 -2.30 -7.86
C HIS A 85 -5.29 -1.70 -8.28
N ALA A 86 -5.41 -0.37 -8.30
CA ALA A 86 -6.62 0.32 -8.79
C ALA A 86 -6.88 0.07 -10.27
N SER A 87 -5.81 -0.19 -11.06
CA SER A 87 -5.90 -0.57 -12.47
C SER A 87 -6.60 -1.92 -12.73
N GLY A 88 -6.82 -2.74 -11.70
CA GLY A 88 -7.67 -3.93 -11.78
C GLY A 88 -9.15 -3.60 -12.01
N GLY A 89 -9.53 -2.34 -11.84
CA GLY A 89 -10.85 -1.80 -12.17
C GLY A 89 -11.89 -1.95 -11.07
N ARG A 90 -13.03 -1.27 -11.29
CA ARG A 90 -14.14 -1.18 -10.32
C ARG A 90 -14.59 -2.55 -9.81
N LYS A 91 -14.88 -3.47 -10.72
CA LYS A 91 -15.44 -4.79 -10.37
C LYS A 91 -14.53 -5.58 -9.45
N MET A 92 -13.20 -5.54 -9.70
CA MET A 92 -12.23 -6.21 -8.85
C MET A 92 -12.21 -5.61 -7.44
N MET A 93 -12.15 -4.28 -7.34
CA MET A 93 -12.12 -3.56 -6.08
C MET A 93 -13.41 -3.76 -5.25
N GLU A 94 -14.57 -3.59 -5.88
CA GLU A 94 -15.87 -3.80 -5.22
C GLU A 94 -16.05 -5.24 -4.72
N THR A 95 -15.58 -6.25 -5.48
CA THR A 95 -15.62 -7.65 -5.06
C THR A 95 -14.78 -7.89 -3.81
N CYS A 96 -13.59 -7.28 -3.73
CA CYS A 96 -12.75 -7.36 -2.52
C CYS A 96 -13.44 -6.73 -1.30
N VAL A 97 -14.01 -5.52 -1.45
CA VAL A 97 -14.75 -4.84 -0.38
C VAL A 97 -15.93 -5.68 0.10
N GLN A 98 -16.73 -6.22 -0.83
CA GLN A 98 -17.89 -7.07 -0.49
C GLN A 98 -17.48 -8.31 0.30
N ARG A 99 -16.37 -8.96 -0.08
CA ARG A 99 -15.87 -10.15 0.61
C ARG A 99 -15.33 -9.84 2.00
N LEU A 100 -14.58 -8.76 2.17
CA LEU A 100 -14.10 -8.33 3.49
C LEU A 100 -15.29 -8.02 4.42
N LYS A 101 -16.30 -7.30 3.95
CA LYS A 101 -17.51 -6.99 4.70
C LYS A 101 -18.29 -8.26 5.08
N ALA A 102 -18.46 -9.19 4.14
CA ALA A 102 -19.17 -10.45 4.40
C ALA A 102 -18.44 -11.33 5.42
N GLY A 103 -17.11 -11.27 5.49
CA GLY A 103 -16.29 -11.97 6.48
C GLY A 103 -16.12 -11.21 7.81
N ASN A 104 -16.71 -10.03 7.97
CA ASN A 104 -16.55 -9.14 9.13
C ASN A 104 -15.09 -8.81 9.47
N TYR A 105 -14.24 -8.68 8.46
CA TYR A 105 -12.83 -8.29 8.63
C TYR A 105 -12.70 -6.81 8.95
N SER A 106 -11.79 -6.48 9.86
CA SER A 106 -11.39 -5.09 10.18
C SER A 106 -10.20 -4.60 9.35
N THR A 107 -9.61 -5.45 8.52
CA THR A 107 -8.48 -5.14 7.66
C THR A 107 -8.82 -4.01 6.70
N GLN A 108 -8.02 -2.95 6.67
CA GLN A 108 -8.16 -1.86 5.72
C GLN A 108 -7.71 -2.32 4.32
N LEU A 109 -8.51 -1.99 3.32
CA LEU A 109 -8.20 -2.26 1.91
C LEU A 109 -7.92 -0.96 1.18
N ILE A 110 -6.70 -0.81 0.67
CA ILE A 110 -6.31 0.35 -0.13
C ILE A 110 -5.87 -0.05 -1.53
N ALA A 111 -5.82 0.89 -2.47
CA ALA A 111 -5.37 0.59 -3.83
C ALA A 111 -4.14 1.39 -4.23
N VAL A 112 -3.21 0.74 -4.94
CA VAL A 112 -2.08 1.39 -5.59
C VAL A 112 -2.58 2.10 -6.83
N THR A 113 -2.28 3.39 -6.97
CA THR A 113 -2.63 4.21 -8.14
C THR A 113 -1.59 4.02 -9.26
N VAL A 114 -0.70 4.98 -9.44
CA VAL A 114 0.45 4.87 -10.35
C VAL A 114 1.69 4.63 -9.50
N LEU A 115 2.49 3.62 -9.85
CA LEU A 115 3.74 3.35 -9.13
C LEU A 115 4.65 4.57 -9.14
N THR A 116 5.28 4.90 -8.03
CA THR A 116 6.13 6.08 -7.88
C THR A 116 7.43 6.03 -8.71
N SER A 117 7.73 4.86 -9.27
CA SER A 117 8.78 4.64 -10.27
C SER A 117 8.34 4.99 -11.69
N MET A 118 7.03 5.11 -11.98
CA MET A 118 6.49 5.37 -13.32
C MET A 118 6.38 6.87 -13.60
N GLY A 119 6.79 7.26 -14.81
CA GLY A 119 6.59 8.57 -15.40
C GLY A 119 5.62 8.53 -16.58
N ARG A 120 5.54 9.64 -17.33
CA ARG A 120 4.65 9.77 -18.49
C ARG A 120 4.96 8.75 -19.59
N GLU A 121 6.24 8.54 -19.91
CA GLU A 121 6.63 7.60 -20.97
C GLU A 121 6.24 6.15 -20.60
N ASP A 122 6.40 5.77 -19.33
CA ASP A 122 5.98 4.43 -18.87
C ASP A 122 4.46 4.24 -19.02
N LEU A 123 3.66 5.29 -18.80
CA LEU A 123 2.20 5.25 -19.04
C LEU A 123 1.87 5.20 -20.53
N LYS A 124 2.62 5.92 -21.36
CA LYS A 124 2.44 5.93 -22.82
C LYS A 124 2.72 4.55 -23.43
N ASP A 125 3.72 3.84 -22.94
CA ASP A 125 4.01 2.46 -23.36
C ASP A 125 2.84 1.50 -23.04
N LEU A 126 2.04 1.82 -22.03
CA LEU A 126 0.79 1.12 -21.70
C LEU A 126 -0.42 1.61 -22.51
N GLY A 127 -0.22 2.50 -23.48
CA GLY A 127 -1.29 3.09 -24.28
C GLY A 127 -2.05 4.25 -23.60
N LEU A 128 -1.51 4.78 -22.50
CA LEU A 128 -2.11 5.87 -21.72
C LEU A 128 -1.33 7.18 -21.96
N ASP A 129 -1.69 7.96 -22.97
CA ASP A 129 -1.08 9.29 -23.21
C ASP A 129 -1.67 10.33 -22.23
N ILE A 130 -1.23 10.24 -20.97
CA ILE A 130 -1.73 11.03 -19.86
C ILE A 130 -0.59 11.32 -18.86
N GLU A 131 -0.67 12.46 -18.19
CA GLU A 131 0.26 12.75 -17.09
C GLU A 131 0.00 11.83 -15.89
N PRO A 132 1.05 11.35 -15.18
CA PRO A 132 0.90 10.51 -14.00
C PRO A 132 -0.05 11.10 -12.96
N PHE A 133 0.02 12.41 -12.72
CA PHE A 133 -0.83 13.14 -11.81
C PHE A 133 -2.34 13.02 -12.14
N GLU A 134 -2.70 13.12 -13.41
CA GLU A 134 -4.09 12.97 -13.85
C GLU A 134 -4.57 11.52 -13.75
N GLN A 135 -3.69 10.57 -14.05
CA GLN A 135 -4.01 9.15 -13.90
C GLN A 135 -4.16 8.77 -12.42
N VAL A 136 -3.33 9.29 -11.52
CA VAL A 136 -3.47 9.11 -10.07
C VAL A 136 -4.83 9.62 -9.61
N LYS A 137 -5.24 10.82 -10.03
CA LYS A 137 -6.53 11.40 -9.68
C LYS A 137 -7.70 10.53 -10.12
N ARG A 138 -7.67 10.00 -11.36
CA ARG A 138 -8.69 9.09 -11.89
C ARG A 138 -8.78 7.80 -11.08
N LEU A 139 -7.64 7.16 -10.84
CA LEU A 139 -7.58 5.90 -10.10
C LEU A 139 -7.98 6.07 -8.63
N ALA A 140 -7.58 7.17 -7.99
CA ALA A 140 -7.94 7.45 -6.62
C ALA A 140 -9.44 7.70 -6.46
N LYS A 141 -10.06 8.44 -7.37
CA LYS A 141 -11.51 8.62 -7.41
C LYS A 141 -12.24 7.30 -7.64
N LEU A 142 -11.79 6.49 -8.60
CA LEU A 142 -12.34 5.16 -8.85
C LEU A 142 -12.26 4.27 -7.61
N THR A 143 -11.14 4.33 -6.88
CA THR A 143 -10.91 3.57 -5.64
C THR A 143 -11.90 3.98 -4.55
N GLN A 144 -12.07 5.28 -4.32
CA GLN A 144 -13.04 5.79 -3.33
C GLN A 144 -14.48 5.39 -3.69
N GLU A 145 -14.86 5.56 -4.96
CA GLU A 145 -16.21 5.18 -5.46
C GLU A 145 -16.46 3.66 -5.38
N SER A 146 -15.40 2.85 -5.40
CA SER A 146 -15.48 1.39 -5.21
C SER A 146 -15.57 0.97 -3.73
N GLY A 147 -15.50 1.95 -2.79
CA GLY A 147 -15.67 1.74 -1.37
C GLY A 147 -14.44 1.23 -0.62
N LEU A 148 -13.23 1.44 -1.16
CA LEU A 148 -11.97 1.16 -0.48
C LEU A 148 -11.65 2.27 0.53
N ASP A 149 -10.74 1.98 1.47
CA ASP A 149 -10.40 2.85 2.59
C ASP A 149 -9.35 3.92 2.21
N GLY A 150 -8.61 3.75 1.11
CA GLY A 150 -7.55 4.67 0.73
C GLY A 150 -6.77 4.28 -0.50
N VAL A 151 -5.70 5.02 -0.76
CA VAL A 151 -4.76 4.76 -1.86
C VAL A 151 -3.30 4.88 -1.44
N VAL A 152 -2.44 4.21 -2.21
CA VAL A 152 -1.00 4.48 -2.26
C VAL A 152 -0.74 5.50 -3.35
N CYS A 153 -0.09 6.62 -3.01
CA CYS A 153 0.23 7.73 -3.92
C CYS A 153 1.56 8.38 -3.52
N SER A 154 2.09 9.27 -4.36
CA SER A 154 3.22 10.10 -3.95
C SER A 154 2.79 11.17 -2.93
N ALA A 155 3.67 11.54 -2.01
CA ALA A 155 3.41 12.69 -1.13
C ALA A 155 3.21 14.00 -1.91
N GLN A 156 3.78 14.13 -3.11
CA GLN A 156 3.57 15.27 -4.01
C GLN A 156 2.10 15.39 -4.48
N GLU A 157 1.35 14.30 -4.47
CA GLU A 157 -0.06 14.22 -4.88
C GLU A 157 -1.04 14.41 -3.71
N ALA A 158 -0.54 14.33 -2.47
CA ALA A 158 -1.37 14.26 -1.28
C ALA A 158 -2.29 15.49 -1.12
N LYS A 159 -1.79 16.70 -1.37
CA LYS A 159 -2.60 17.93 -1.28
C LYS A 159 -3.81 17.89 -2.21
N MET A 160 -3.57 17.59 -3.49
CA MET A 160 -4.63 17.50 -4.50
C MET A 160 -5.65 16.41 -4.16
N LEU A 161 -5.16 15.23 -3.71
CA LEU A 161 -6.04 14.14 -3.33
C LEU A 161 -6.89 14.48 -2.10
N ARG A 162 -6.34 15.18 -1.11
CA ARG A 162 -7.10 15.70 0.04
C ARG A 162 -8.21 16.64 -0.37
N GLU A 163 -7.92 17.58 -1.28
CA GLU A 163 -8.91 18.53 -1.81
C GLU A 163 -10.03 17.83 -2.59
N THR A 164 -9.72 16.71 -3.27
CA THR A 164 -10.65 15.97 -4.12
C THR A 164 -11.47 14.92 -3.37
N LEU A 165 -10.85 14.19 -2.43
CA LEU A 165 -11.40 12.99 -1.81
C LEU A 165 -11.76 13.16 -0.33
N GLY A 166 -11.43 14.29 0.27
CA GLY A 166 -11.73 14.59 1.68
C GLY A 166 -10.65 14.09 2.65
N GLN A 167 -10.90 14.30 3.95
CA GLN A 167 -9.90 14.07 5.01
C GLN A 167 -9.86 12.61 5.49
N ASP A 168 -10.96 11.90 5.39
CA ASP A 168 -11.10 10.55 5.95
C ASP A 168 -10.53 9.44 5.05
N PHE A 169 -10.31 9.74 3.77
CA PHE A 169 -9.74 8.78 2.82
C PHE A 169 -8.24 8.61 3.06
N ALA A 170 -7.79 7.39 3.37
CA ALA A 170 -6.39 7.14 3.72
C ALA A 170 -5.44 7.39 2.53
N LEU A 171 -4.36 8.14 2.77
CA LEU A 171 -3.29 8.35 1.80
C LEU A 171 -2.01 7.74 2.38
N VAL A 172 -1.51 6.67 1.76
CA VAL A 172 -0.25 6.03 2.11
C VAL A 172 0.81 6.48 1.11
N THR A 173 1.84 7.17 1.60
CA THR A 173 2.83 7.86 0.75
C THR A 173 4.20 7.23 0.90
N PRO A 174 4.61 6.28 0.04
CA PRO A 174 5.98 5.80 -0.02
C PRO A 174 6.93 6.87 -0.59
N GLY A 175 8.23 6.61 -0.49
CA GLY A 175 9.26 7.51 -1.06
C GLY A 175 9.61 8.68 -0.14
N ILE A 176 9.31 8.58 1.15
CA ILE A 176 9.80 9.52 2.15
C ILE A 176 11.25 9.15 2.50
N ARG A 177 12.19 10.06 2.26
CA ARG A 177 13.61 9.84 2.53
C ARG A 177 14.20 11.01 3.30
N PRO A 178 14.91 10.78 4.42
CA PRO A 178 15.70 11.81 5.08
C PRO A 178 16.76 12.39 4.12
N VAL A 179 17.19 13.62 4.38
CA VAL A 179 18.26 14.26 3.59
C VAL A 179 19.54 13.40 3.66
N GLY A 180 20.15 13.14 2.49
CA GLY A 180 21.39 12.36 2.38
C GLY A 180 21.20 10.86 2.14
N PHE A 181 19.96 10.35 2.10
CA PHE A 181 19.68 8.98 1.71
C PHE A 181 19.42 8.84 0.21
N ASN A 182 19.77 7.69 -0.37
CA ASN A 182 19.58 7.40 -1.78
C ASN A 182 18.09 7.31 -2.16
N ALA A 183 17.80 7.71 -3.39
CA ALA A 183 16.45 7.61 -3.95
C ALA A 183 16.08 6.17 -4.35
N ASP A 184 17.06 5.29 -4.56
CA ASP A 184 16.90 3.96 -5.14
C ASP A 184 16.05 4.02 -6.44
N ASP A 185 15.05 3.17 -6.60
CA ASP A 185 14.18 3.13 -7.78
C ASP A 185 13.05 4.19 -7.77
N GLN A 186 13.01 5.06 -6.74
CA GLN A 186 11.93 6.04 -6.59
C GLN A 186 12.21 7.30 -7.40
N LYS A 187 11.34 7.63 -8.36
CA LYS A 187 11.42 8.88 -9.15
C LYS A 187 10.80 10.09 -8.43
N ARG A 188 9.88 9.86 -7.48
CA ARG A 188 9.07 10.90 -6.80
C ARG A 188 9.26 10.82 -5.29
N ILE A 189 10.43 11.29 -4.82
CA ILE A 189 10.78 11.32 -3.39
C ILE A 189 10.53 12.70 -2.77
N VAL A 190 10.29 12.71 -1.47
CA VAL A 190 10.24 13.91 -0.63
C VAL A 190 10.92 13.66 0.71
N THR A 191 11.36 14.72 1.37
CA THR A 191 11.87 14.63 2.75
C THR A 191 10.71 14.55 3.75
N PRO A 192 10.93 14.05 4.99
CA PRO A 192 9.91 14.06 6.04
C PRO A 192 9.32 15.44 6.33
N LYS A 193 10.10 16.50 6.14
CA LYS A 193 9.63 17.89 6.33
C LYS A 193 8.68 18.35 5.21
N GLN A 194 8.83 17.79 4.01
CA GLN A 194 8.00 18.13 2.85
C GLN A 194 6.74 17.27 2.75
N ALA A 195 6.73 16.09 3.39
CA ALA A 195 5.60 15.20 3.48
C ALA A 195 4.58 15.65 4.53
#